data_09398c17ac46cedf8afd69dbfaa9231e
#
_entry.id   09398c17ac46cedf8afd69dbfaa9231e
#
_cell.length_a   1.000
_cell.length_b   1.000
_cell.length_c   1.000
_cell.angle_alpha   90.00
_cell.angle_beta   90.00
_cell.angle_gamma   90.00
#
_symmetry.space_group_name_H-M   'P 1'
#
loop_
_entity.id
_entity.type
_entity.pdbx_description
1 polymer ?
#
loop_
_entity_poly.entity_id
_entity_poly.type
_entity_poly.pdbx_seq_one_letter_code
_entity_poly.pdbx_strand_id
1 'polypeptide(L)'
;TEQMLAYAEQKSYQKAMSIADTIDWRKVKNTAMLSTVSEIYENAGELGKARDTLFIAYDKAPSSRKVVYRLGIISLKLGHFDEAADCYEEFVKLAPKDPNQYILRYKILKAQKAPVKEQIEALEDFKHSEYVEKWAYELARLYAEAGMTSECLDECDDLILWFSEGTYVYQAMERS
;
A
#
# COMPACT_ATOMS: atom_id res chain seq x y z
N THR A 1 9.22 2.73 -24.91
CA THR A 1 8.79 3.20 -23.58
C THR A 1 7.56 4.13 -23.65
N GLU A 2 7.49 5.03 -24.59
CA GLU A 2 6.33 5.93 -24.74
C GLU A 2 5.04 5.15 -24.97
N GLN A 3 5.10 4.13 -25.83
CA GLN A 3 3.96 3.29 -26.12
C GLN A 3 3.53 2.47 -24.91
N MET A 4 4.52 1.96 -24.15
CA MET A 4 4.29 1.23 -22.92
C MET A 4 3.53 2.09 -21.91
N LEU A 5 3.99 3.34 -21.70
CA LEU A 5 3.37 4.26 -20.77
C LEU A 5 1.96 4.67 -21.24
N ALA A 6 1.76 4.83 -22.55
CA ALA A 6 0.43 5.13 -23.10
C ALA A 6 -0.55 4.00 -22.81
N TYR A 7 -0.14 2.76 -22.98
CA TYR A 7 -0.98 1.61 -22.65
C TYR A 7 -1.29 1.54 -21.16
N ALA A 8 -0.30 1.86 -20.32
CA ALA A 8 -0.51 1.88 -18.87
C ALA A 8 -1.52 2.94 -18.45
N GLU A 9 -1.49 4.12 -19.06
CA GLU A 9 -2.47 5.18 -18.80
C GLU A 9 -3.87 4.75 -19.18
N GLN A 10 -4.02 3.96 -20.23
CA GLN A 10 -5.29 3.41 -20.67
C GLN A 10 -5.69 2.17 -19.88
N LYS A 11 -4.91 1.78 -18.88
CA LYS A 11 -5.08 0.56 -18.09
C LYS A 11 -5.02 -0.73 -18.93
N SER A 12 -4.34 -0.67 -20.07
CA SER A 12 -4.08 -1.82 -20.93
C SER A 12 -2.77 -2.49 -20.50
N TYR A 13 -2.78 -3.04 -19.28
CA TYR A 13 -1.57 -3.53 -18.62
C TYR A 13 -0.92 -4.73 -19.32
N GLN A 14 -1.71 -5.59 -19.95
CA GLN A 14 -1.14 -6.71 -20.69
C GLN A 14 -0.32 -6.24 -21.90
N LYS A 15 -0.81 -5.23 -22.61
CA LYS A 15 -0.09 -4.65 -23.74
C LYS A 15 1.16 -3.91 -23.27
N ALA A 16 1.03 -3.16 -22.17
CA ALA A 16 2.18 -2.45 -21.58
C ALA A 16 3.25 -3.47 -21.14
N MET A 17 2.85 -4.56 -20.52
CA MET A 17 3.74 -5.62 -20.06
C MET A 17 4.48 -6.28 -21.23
N SER A 18 3.79 -6.50 -22.36
CA SER A 18 4.42 -7.08 -23.56
C SER A 18 5.61 -6.25 -24.03
N ILE A 19 5.49 -4.92 -23.93
CA ILE A 19 6.59 -4.02 -24.27
C ILE A 19 7.67 -4.07 -23.18
N ALA A 20 7.26 -4.04 -21.91
CA ALA A 20 8.20 -4.10 -20.79
C ALA A 20 9.09 -5.35 -20.87
N ASP A 21 8.52 -6.48 -21.28
CA ASP A 21 9.25 -7.74 -21.39
C ASP A 21 10.37 -7.71 -22.44
N THR A 22 10.36 -6.74 -23.36
CA THR A 22 11.40 -6.61 -24.38
C THR A 22 12.60 -5.79 -23.92
N ILE A 23 12.55 -5.19 -22.74
CA ILE A 23 13.55 -4.25 -22.26
C ILE A 23 14.36 -4.89 -21.13
N ASP A 24 15.69 -4.73 -21.17
CA ASP A 24 16.55 -5.16 -20.05
C ASP A 24 16.61 -4.04 -19.02
N TRP A 25 15.77 -4.15 -17.98
CA TRP A 25 15.62 -3.13 -16.96
C TRP A 25 16.85 -2.95 -16.07
N ARG A 26 17.74 -3.93 -16.04
CA ARG A 26 19.02 -3.82 -15.30
C ARG A 26 19.92 -2.74 -15.90
N LYS A 27 19.74 -2.42 -17.18
CA LYS A 27 20.51 -1.38 -17.89
C LYS A 27 19.90 0.02 -17.73
N VAL A 28 18.67 0.11 -17.21
CA VAL A 28 17.97 1.38 -17.03
C VAL A 28 18.39 2.02 -15.72
N LYS A 29 18.84 3.28 -15.77
CA LYS A 29 19.34 4.00 -14.59
C LYS A 29 18.24 4.77 -13.85
N ASN A 30 17.14 5.08 -14.51
CA ASN A 30 16.06 5.87 -13.95
C ASN A 30 15.20 5.03 -13.01
N THR A 31 15.37 5.23 -11.70
CA THR A 31 14.62 4.46 -10.69
C THR A 31 13.13 4.76 -10.71
N ALA A 32 12.72 5.97 -11.09
CA ALA A 32 11.31 6.30 -11.24
C ALA A 32 10.65 5.47 -12.34
N MET A 33 11.38 5.24 -13.45
CA MET A 33 10.90 4.38 -14.53
C MET A 33 10.79 2.93 -14.06
N LEU A 34 11.76 2.45 -13.30
CA LEU A 34 11.72 1.09 -12.73
C LEU A 34 10.51 0.91 -11.81
N SER A 35 10.21 1.93 -11.00
CA SER A 35 9.01 1.91 -10.15
C SER A 35 7.73 1.83 -10.98
N THR A 36 7.64 2.62 -12.05
CA THR A 36 6.48 2.62 -12.95
C THR A 36 6.31 1.25 -13.61
N VAL A 37 7.40 0.64 -14.08
CA VAL A 37 7.37 -0.67 -14.70
C VAL A 37 6.92 -1.73 -13.70
N SER A 38 7.36 -1.64 -12.45
CA SER A 38 6.91 -2.56 -11.42
C SER A 38 5.40 -2.46 -11.19
N GLU A 39 4.84 -1.26 -11.30
CA GLU A 39 3.38 -1.06 -11.21
C GLU A 39 2.64 -1.70 -12.38
N ILE A 40 3.22 -1.60 -13.57
CA ILE A 40 2.65 -2.24 -14.77
C ILE A 40 2.60 -3.77 -14.56
N TYR A 41 3.70 -4.36 -14.11
CA TYR A 41 3.74 -5.79 -13.84
C TYR A 41 2.75 -6.20 -12.75
N GLU A 42 2.68 -5.42 -11.68
CA GLU A 42 1.74 -5.68 -10.59
C GLU A 42 0.30 -5.66 -11.09
N ASN A 43 -0.08 -4.65 -11.86
CA ASN A 43 -1.43 -4.51 -12.40
C ASN A 43 -1.75 -5.55 -13.46
N ALA A 44 -0.73 -6.09 -14.13
CA ALA A 44 -0.88 -7.19 -15.09
C ALA A 44 -0.95 -8.57 -14.41
N GLY A 45 -0.81 -8.60 -13.07
CA GLY A 45 -0.86 -9.86 -12.32
C GLY A 45 0.48 -10.58 -12.23
N GLU A 46 1.57 -9.98 -12.69
CA GLU A 46 2.90 -10.56 -12.69
C GLU A 46 3.70 -10.08 -11.48
N LEU A 47 3.30 -10.57 -10.29
CA LEU A 47 3.90 -10.13 -9.03
C LEU A 47 5.38 -10.44 -8.92
N GLY A 48 5.82 -11.59 -9.43
CA GLY A 48 7.24 -11.96 -9.44
C GLY A 48 8.08 -10.99 -10.23
N LYS A 49 7.59 -10.60 -11.42
CA LYS A 49 8.30 -9.64 -12.28
C LYS A 49 8.29 -8.24 -11.65
N ALA A 50 7.20 -7.86 -10.99
CA ALA A 50 7.11 -6.60 -10.27
C ALA A 50 8.17 -6.57 -9.15
N ARG A 51 8.30 -7.65 -8.39
CA ARG A 51 9.29 -7.78 -7.34
C ARG A 51 10.72 -7.67 -7.90
N ASP A 52 11.01 -8.39 -8.96
CA ASP A 52 12.34 -8.39 -9.59
C ASP A 52 12.72 -6.98 -10.04
N THR A 53 11.78 -6.26 -10.65
CA THR A 53 12.00 -4.88 -11.11
C THR A 53 12.26 -3.94 -9.93
N LEU A 54 11.52 -4.12 -8.83
CA LEU A 54 11.73 -3.32 -7.63
C LEU A 54 13.09 -3.61 -6.97
N PHE A 55 13.58 -4.85 -7.04
CA PHE A 55 14.92 -5.16 -6.54
C PHE A 55 16.00 -4.48 -7.37
N ILE A 56 15.81 -4.39 -8.69
CA ILE A 56 16.73 -3.61 -9.54
C ILE A 56 16.73 -2.14 -9.08
N ALA A 57 15.55 -1.58 -8.84
CA ALA A 57 15.43 -0.21 -8.34
C ALA A 57 16.08 -0.04 -6.97
N TYR A 58 15.91 -1.02 -6.10
CA TYR A 58 16.49 -1.01 -4.75
C TYR A 58 18.02 -1.01 -4.81
N ASP A 59 18.60 -1.84 -5.68
CA ASP A 59 20.06 -1.89 -5.84
C ASP A 59 20.62 -0.53 -6.29
N LYS A 60 19.86 0.21 -7.09
CA LYS A 60 20.29 1.52 -7.59
C LYS A 60 20.01 2.66 -6.62
N ALA A 61 18.98 2.52 -5.79
CA ALA A 61 18.58 3.56 -4.85
C ALA A 61 18.11 2.93 -3.53
N PRO A 62 19.04 2.36 -2.73
CA PRO A 62 18.69 1.64 -1.51
C PRO A 62 18.11 2.54 -0.42
N SER A 63 18.27 3.86 -0.52
CA SER A 63 17.71 4.80 0.44
C SER A 63 16.32 5.33 0.03
N SER A 64 15.75 4.83 -1.07
CA SER A 64 14.42 5.25 -1.50
C SER A 64 13.35 4.58 -0.65
N ARG A 65 12.67 5.38 0.21
CA ARG A 65 11.57 4.86 1.03
C ARG A 65 10.44 4.31 0.18
N LYS A 66 10.17 4.94 -0.96
CA LYS A 66 9.10 4.50 -1.86
C LYS A 66 9.35 3.10 -2.39
N VAL A 67 10.58 2.80 -2.81
CA VAL A 67 10.96 1.48 -3.32
C VAL A 67 10.82 0.44 -2.21
N VAL A 68 11.33 0.75 -1.02
CA VAL A 68 11.26 -0.17 0.13
C VAL A 68 9.81 -0.44 0.51
N TYR A 69 8.97 0.59 0.55
CA TYR A 69 7.55 0.44 0.85
C TYR A 69 6.87 -0.50 -0.16
N ARG A 70 7.12 -0.28 -1.44
CA ARG A 70 6.50 -1.09 -2.49
C ARG A 70 6.99 -2.53 -2.48
N LEU A 71 8.28 -2.76 -2.17
CA LEU A 71 8.81 -4.11 -1.97
C LEU A 71 8.07 -4.82 -0.83
N GLY A 72 7.82 -4.10 0.26
CA GLY A 72 7.04 -4.65 1.37
C GLY A 72 5.64 -5.09 0.93
N ILE A 73 4.95 -4.25 0.16
CA ILE A 73 3.60 -4.55 -0.34
C ILE A 73 3.61 -5.77 -1.27
N ILE A 74 4.54 -5.81 -2.23
CA ILE A 74 4.64 -6.92 -3.18
C ILE A 74 5.00 -8.21 -2.44
N SER A 75 5.91 -8.15 -1.48
CA SER A 75 6.28 -9.31 -0.67
C SER A 75 5.06 -9.88 0.06
N LEU A 76 4.21 -9.03 0.61
CA LEU A 76 2.96 -9.46 1.24
C LEU A 76 2.05 -10.18 0.26
N LYS A 77 1.88 -9.62 -0.94
CA LYS A 77 1.03 -10.22 -1.97
C LYS A 77 1.56 -11.58 -2.42
N LEU A 78 2.86 -11.78 -2.35
CA LEU A 78 3.50 -13.05 -2.68
C LEU A 78 3.54 -14.03 -1.50
N GLY A 79 3.11 -13.60 -0.32
CA GLY A 79 3.14 -14.44 0.88
C GLY A 79 4.50 -14.51 1.56
N HIS A 80 5.42 -13.61 1.21
CA HIS A 80 6.77 -13.55 1.80
C HIS A 80 6.76 -12.62 3.02
N PHE A 81 6.21 -13.09 4.13
CA PHE A 81 5.99 -12.26 5.31
C PHE A 81 7.28 -11.79 5.98
N ASP A 82 8.31 -12.65 6.02
CA ASP A 82 9.61 -12.26 6.61
C ASP A 82 10.27 -11.14 5.81
N GLU A 83 10.19 -11.21 4.49
CA GLU A 83 10.71 -10.17 3.60
C GLU A 83 9.95 -8.86 3.79
N ALA A 84 8.62 -8.95 3.93
CA ALA A 84 7.79 -7.77 4.18
C ALA A 84 8.15 -7.12 5.52
N ALA A 85 8.39 -7.92 6.56
CA ALA A 85 8.80 -7.43 7.88
C ALA A 85 10.15 -6.73 7.80
N ASP A 86 11.10 -7.27 7.03
CA ASP A 86 12.40 -6.63 6.82
C ASP A 86 12.25 -5.28 6.10
N CYS A 87 11.36 -5.21 5.11
CA CYS A 87 11.06 -3.95 4.42
C CYS A 87 10.45 -2.92 5.37
N TYR A 88 9.58 -3.37 6.26
CA TYR A 88 9.00 -2.48 7.27
C TYR A 88 10.08 -1.88 8.17
N GLU A 89 10.97 -2.72 8.71
CA GLU A 89 12.05 -2.24 9.57
C GLU A 89 12.94 -1.25 8.85
N GLU A 90 13.27 -1.53 7.60
CA GLU A 90 14.10 -0.64 6.79
C GLU A 90 13.38 0.67 6.48
N PHE A 91 12.09 0.61 6.19
CA PHE A 91 11.29 1.81 5.94
C PHE A 91 11.28 2.74 7.16
N VAL A 92 11.10 2.19 8.35
CA VAL A 92 11.11 2.97 9.59
C VAL A 92 12.46 3.64 9.81
N LYS A 93 13.55 2.96 9.49
CA LYS A 93 14.90 3.54 9.60
C LYS A 93 15.11 4.66 8.60
N LEU A 94 14.62 4.49 7.36
CA LEU A 94 14.78 5.50 6.31
C LEU A 94 13.89 6.71 6.54
N ALA A 95 12.70 6.50 7.07
CA ALA A 95 11.70 7.55 7.19
C ALA A 95 10.90 7.40 8.49
N PRO A 96 11.55 7.67 9.65
CA PRO A 96 10.91 7.43 10.95
C PRO A 96 9.67 8.26 11.23
N LYS A 97 9.50 9.37 10.50
CA LYS A 97 8.32 10.25 10.67
C LYS A 97 7.26 10.05 9.59
N ASP A 98 7.49 9.16 8.64
CA ASP A 98 6.53 8.92 7.56
C ASP A 98 5.39 8.03 8.09
N PRO A 99 4.14 8.52 8.09
CA PRO A 99 3.00 7.75 8.63
C PRO A 99 2.67 6.50 7.82
N ASN A 100 3.14 6.37 6.59
CA ASN A 100 2.93 5.17 5.79
C ASN A 100 3.54 3.93 6.44
N GLN A 101 4.46 4.09 7.40
CA GLN A 101 4.96 2.97 8.21
C GLN A 101 3.81 2.25 8.91
N TYR A 102 2.84 2.98 9.41
CA TYR A 102 1.69 2.41 10.12
C TYR A 102 0.76 1.65 9.18
N ILE A 103 0.62 2.13 7.95
CA ILE A 103 -0.16 1.44 6.93
C ILE A 103 0.53 0.13 6.54
N LEU A 104 1.84 0.15 6.35
CA LEU A 104 2.59 -1.07 6.04
C LEU A 104 2.48 -2.07 7.20
N ARG A 105 2.63 -1.60 8.43
CA ARG A 105 2.45 -2.44 9.64
C ARG A 105 1.06 -3.06 9.67
N TYR A 106 0.02 -2.26 9.42
CA TYR A 106 -1.35 -2.73 9.39
C TYR A 106 -1.53 -3.84 8.33
N LYS A 107 -1.01 -3.60 7.13
CA LYS A 107 -1.14 -4.57 6.04
C LYS A 107 -0.44 -5.89 6.35
N ILE A 108 0.72 -5.83 7.00
CA ILE A 108 1.44 -7.03 7.45
C ILE A 108 0.62 -7.78 8.49
N LEU A 109 0.13 -7.07 9.51
CA LEU A 109 -0.69 -7.66 10.58
C LEU A 109 -1.95 -8.33 10.02
N LYS A 110 -2.63 -7.64 9.10
CA LYS A 110 -3.83 -8.18 8.46
C LYS A 110 -3.52 -9.45 7.66
N ALA A 111 -2.44 -9.43 6.89
CA ALA A 111 -2.04 -10.59 6.07
C ALA A 111 -1.68 -11.79 6.93
N GLN A 112 -1.08 -11.56 8.09
CA GLN A 112 -0.72 -12.61 9.05
C GLN A 112 -1.88 -13.02 9.96
N LYS A 113 -3.05 -12.43 9.78
CA LYS A 113 -4.24 -12.67 10.61
C LYS A 113 -3.96 -12.41 12.08
N ALA A 114 -3.20 -11.38 12.38
CA ALA A 114 -2.91 -10.96 13.75
C ALA A 114 -4.19 -10.52 14.45
N PRO A 115 -4.21 -10.52 15.80
CA PRO A 115 -5.38 -10.08 16.57
C PRO A 115 -5.87 -8.71 16.12
N VAL A 116 -7.18 -8.53 16.07
CA VAL A 116 -7.79 -7.28 15.59
C VAL A 116 -7.32 -6.06 16.38
N LYS A 117 -7.03 -6.22 17.67
CA LYS A 117 -6.53 -5.11 18.50
C LYS A 117 -5.20 -4.56 18.02
N GLU A 118 -4.31 -5.42 17.52
CA GLU A 118 -3.03 -4.99 16.96
C GLU A 118 -3.23 -4.23 15.66
N GLN A 119 -4.17 -4.70 14.83
CA GLN A 119 -4.53 -4.02 13.59
C GLN A 119 -5.10 -2.63 13.87
N ILE A 120 -5.97 -2.52 14.87
CA ILE A 120 -6.56 -1.26 15.31
C ILE A 120 -5.46 -0.30 15.76
N GLU A 121 -4.51 -0.77 16.58
CA GLU A 121 -3.42 0.06 17.08
C GLU A 121 -2.61 0.69 15.93
N ALA A 122 -2.33 -0.09 14.89
CA ALA A 122 -1.61 0.43 13.72
C ALA A 122 -2.36 1.57 13.04
N LEU A 123 -3.67 1.40 12.83
CA LEU A 123 -4.49 2.45 12.20
C LEU A 123 -4.76 3.64 13.12
N GLU A 124 -4.81 3.42 14.43
CA GLU A 124 -4.89 4.53 15.38
C GLU A 124 -3.62 5.38 15.33
N ASP A 125 -2.46 4.73 15.27
CA ASP A 125 -1.18 5.45 15.15
C ASP A 125 -1.15 6.26 13.86
N PHE A 126 -1.65 5.70 12.76
CA PHE A 126 -1.76 6.44 11.50
C PHE A 126 -2.67 7.65 11.64
N LYS A 127 -3.84 7.48 12.28
CA LYS A 127 -4.81 8.57 12.48
C LYS A 127 -4.22 9.74 13.25
N HIS A 128 -3.34 9.47 14.20
CA HIS A 128 -2.68 10.53 14.98
C HIS A 128 -1.80 11.44 14.11
N SER A 129 -1.34 10.93 12.96
CA SER A 129 -0.48 11.69 12.04
C SER A 129 -1.27 12.29 10.88
N GLU A 130 -2.29 11.59 10.40
CA GLU A 130 -2.97 11.95 9.16
C GLU A 130 -4.38 11.39 9.14
N TYR A 131 -5.36 12.21 8.74
CA TYR A 131 -6.75 11.76 8.65
C TYR A 131 -7.12 11.55 7.19
N VAL A 132 -7.20 10.27 6.78
CA VAL A 132 -7.51 9.87 5.40
C VAL A 132 -8.78 9.02 5.42
N GLU A 133 -9.75 9.37 4.58
CA GLU A 133 -11.06 8.74 4.54
C GLU A 133 -11.01 7.22 4.47
N LYS A 134 -10.22 6.70 3.55
CA LYS A 134 -10.08 5.24 3.36
C LYS A 134 -9.68 4.52 4.65
N TRP A 135 -8.69 5.05 5.35
CA TRP A 135 -8.17 4.40 6.55
C TRP A 135 -9.04 4.65 7.77
N ALA A 136 -9.70 5.79 7.83
CA ALA A 136 -10.69 6.07 8.88
C ALA A 136 -11.88 5.11 8.76
N TYR A 137 -12.35 4.86 7.54
CA TYR A 137 -13.40 3.86 7.31
C TYR A 137 -12.95 2.46 7.71
N GLU A 138 -11.73 2.07 7.34
CA GLU A 138 -11.17 0.78 7.73
C GLU A 138 -11.08 0.63 9.25
N LEU A 139 -10.67 1.69 9.94
CA LEU A 139 -10.58 1.70 11.39
C LEU A 139 -11.98 1.52 12.02
N ALA A 140 -13.00 2.23 11.51
CA ALA A 140 -14.37 2.06 11.97
C ALA A 140 -14.83 0.61 11.80
N ARG A 141 -14.52 0.01 10.66
CA ARG A 141 -14.86 -1.39 10.39
C ARG A 141 -14.19 -2.35 11.38
N LEU A 142 -12.93 -2.10 11.71
CA LEU A 142 -12.20 -2.91 12.70
C LEU A 142 -12.77 -2.76 14.10
N TYR A 143 -13.18 -1.55 14.48
CA TYR A 143 -13.85 -1.33 15.77
C TYR A 143 -15.14 -2.14 15.85
N ALA A 144 -15.94 -2.13 14.78
CA ALA A 144 -17.19 -2.91 14.73
C ALA A 144 -16.89 -4.41 14.86
N GLU A 145 -15.88 -4.89 14.16
CA GLU A 145 -15.46 -6.29 14.20
C GLU A 145 -15.01 -6.70 15.60
N ALA A 146 -14.34 -5.79 16.31
CA ALA A 146 -13.86 -6.04 17.68
C ALA A 146 -14.94 -5.86 18.75
N GLY A 147 -16.16 -5.47 18.37
CA GLY A 147 -17.23 -5.19 19.34
C GLY A 147 -17.06 -3.85 20.06
N MET A 148 -16.19 -2.99 19.57
CA MET A 148 -15.93 -1.66 20.15
C MET A 148 -16.93 -0.66 19.57
N THR A 149 -18.18 -0.78 20.00
CA THR A 149 -19.32 -0.02 19.43
C THR A 149 -19.19 1.48 19.60
N SER A 150 -18.76 1.94 20.77
CA SER A 150 -18.61 3.36 21.07
C SER A 150 -17.56 3.99 20.14
N GLU A 151 -16.41 3.35 20.01
CA GLU A 151 -15.32 3.82 19.15
C GLU A 151 -15.74 3.79 17.69
N CYS A 152 -16.49 2.75 17.29
CA CYS A 152 -17.01 2.65 15.92
C CYS A 152 -17.93 3.81 15.59
N LEU A 153 -18.86 4.14 16.49
CA LEU A 153 -19.79 5.25 16.29
C LEU A 153 -19.08 6.58 16.24
N ASP A 154 -18.11 6.80 17.13
CA ASP A 154 -17.31 8.04 17.14
C ASP A 154 -16.56 8.19 15.82
N GLU A 155 -15.99 7.12 15.30
CA GLU A 155 -15.26 7.14 14.04
C GLU A 155 -16.20 7.40 12.86
N CYS A 156 -17.40 6.83 12.86
CA CYS A 156 -18.43 7.10 11.86
C CYS A 156 -18.88 8.57 11.90
N ASP A 157 -19.04 9.14 13.08
CA ASP A 157 -19.40 10.55 13.22
C ASP A 157 -18.31 11.46 12.69
N ASP A 158 -17.04 11.15 12.96
CA ASP A 158 -15.90 11.89 12.41
C ASP A 158 -15.88 11.82 10.89
N LEU A 159 -16.13 10.64 10.31
CA LEU A 159 -16.17 10.46 8.86
C LEU A 159 -17.27 11.33 8.24
N ILE A 160 -18.46 11.35 8.84
CA ILE A 160 -19.58 12.14 8.36
C ILE A 160 -19.26 13.64 8.44
N LEU A 161 -18.59 14.05 9.52
CA LEU A 161 -18.23 15.45 9.74
C LEU A 161 -17.18 15.93 8.73
N TRP A 162 -16.13 15.12 8.49
CA TRP A 162 -15.00 15.54 7.68
C TRP A 162 -15.19 15.27 6.18
N PHE A 163 -16.01 14.29 5.80
CA PHE A 163 -16.24 13.88 4.42
C PHE A 163 -17.73 13.84 4.12
N SER A 164 -18.27 14.96 3.62
CA SER A 164 -19.71 15.07 3.35
C SER A 164 -20.17 14.28 2.11
N GLU A 165 -19.24 13.90 1.23
CA GLU A 165 -19.55 13.18 0.00
C GLU A 165 -18.54 12.06 -0.21
N GLY A 166 -19.00 10.93 -0.78
CA GLY A 166 -18.14 9.80 -1.11
C GLY A 166 -18.71 8.46 -0.65
N THR A 167 -18.21 7.40 -1.23
CA THR A 167 -18.68 6.03 -0.98
C THR A 167 -18.51 5.60 0.49
N TYR A 168 -17.38 5.95 1.09
CA TYR A 168 -17.10 5.55 2.46
C TYR A 168 -18.04 6.23 3.47
N VAL A 169 -18.44 7.47 3.19
CA VAL A 169 -19.38 8.21 4.04
C VAL A 169 -20.75 7.52 4.04
N TYR A 170 -21.24 7.10 2.87
CA TYR A 170 -22.50 6.37 2.79
C TYR A 170 -22.47 5.08 3.60
N GLN A 171 -21.37 4.33 3.53
CA GLN A 171 -21.21 3.11 4.30
C GLN A 171 -21.17 3.39 5.81
N ALA A 172 -20.53 4.49 6.22
CA ALA A 172 -20.50 4.91 7.61
C ALA A 172 -21.90 5.28 8.12
N MET A 173 -22.69 6.00 7.31
CA MET A 173 -24.07 6.35 7.64
C MET A 173 -24.95 5.13 7.84
N GLU A 174 -24.79 4.10 7.03
CA GLU A 174 -25.53 2.86 7.17
C GLU A 174 -25.24 2.14 8.50
N ARG A 175 -24.02 2.30 9.02
CA ARG A 175 -23.63 1.72 10.32
C ARG A 175 -24.14 2.51 11.51
N SER A 176 -24.36 3.79 11.33
CA SER A 176 -24.84 4.68 12.38
C SER A 176 -26.33 4.57 12.57
#